data_b1a79511fccba2fcb3957e98ffa51971
#
_entry.id   b1a79511fccba2fcb3957e98ffa51971
#
_cell.length_a   1.000
_cell.length_b   1.000
_cell.length_c   1.000
_cell.angle_alpha   90.00
_cell.angle_beta   90.00
_cell.angle_gamma   90.00
#
_symmetry.space_group_name_H-M   'P 1'
#
loop_
_entity.id
_entity.type
_entity.pdbx_description
1 polymer ?
#
loop_
_entity_poly.entity_id
_entity_poly.type
_entity_poly.pdbx_seq_one_letter_code
_entity_poly.pdbx_strand_id
1 'polypeptide(L)'
;MLNWPLEFGEGLQILRYAPGAQYRPHYDYFDPAEPGTATILRRGGQRLATLVIYLQEPEQGGATTFPDVGLEVAPRRGTGVFFSYEQPDSATRTLHGGAPVLAGEKWVATKWLREREFT
;
A
#
# COMPACT_ATOMS: atom_id res chain seq x y z
N MET A 1 9.97 -13.30 -7.46
CA MET A 1 10.88 -12.35 -6.82
C MET A 1 10.79 -11.00 -7.51
N LEU A 2 10.76 -9.93 -6.74
CA LEU A 2 10.69 -8.58 -7.30
C LEU A 2 12.08 -8.14 -7.76
N ASN A 3 12.16 -7.64 -8.99
CA ASN A 3 13.40 -7.12 -9.56
C ASN A 3 13.46 -5.59 -9.51
N TRP A 4 12.93 -5.01 -8.47
CA TRP A 4 12.93 -3.56 -8.30
C TRP A 4 14.19 -3.11 -7.57
N PRO A 5 14.90 -2.09 -8.04
CA PRO A 5 16.09 -1.62 -7.33
C PRO A 5 15.73 -1.18 -5.91
N LEU A 6 16.46 -1.66 -4.92
CA LEU A 6 16.19 -1.36 -3.52
C LEU A 6 16.27 0.14 -3.24
N GLU A 7 17.19 0.84 -3.86
CA GLU A 7 17.39 2.28 -3.70
C GLU A 7 16.24 3.13 -4.28
N PHE A 8 15.34 2.53 -5.07
CA PHE A 8 14.15 3.21 -5.57
C PHE A 8 13.01 3.15 -4.57
N GLY A 9 13.15 2.44 -3.48
CA GLY A 9 12.11 2.32 -2.48
C GLY A 9 12.17 3.39 -1.40
N GLU A 10 11.01 3.84 -0.97
CA GLU A 10 10.87 4.63 0.27
C GLU A 10 11.27 3.75 1.46
N GLY A 11 11.53 4.36 2.60
CA GLY A 11 11.80 3.62 3.82
C GLY A 11 10.64 2.69 4.18
N LEU A 12 10.97 1.54 4.79
CA LEU A 12 9.94 0.60 5.24
C LEU A 12 9.06 1.23 6.31
N GLN A 13 7.74 1.17 6.13
CA GLN A 13 6.78 1.69 7.10
C GLN A 13 6.10 0.53 7.82
N ILE A 14 6.08 0.59 9.15
CA ILE A 14 5.40 -0.41 9.99
C ILE A 14 4.15 0.24 10.56
N LEU A 15 2.98 -0.38 10.34
CA LEU A 15 1.71 0.11 10.82
C LEU A 15 1.02 -0.94 11.69
N ARG A 16 0.45 -0.47 12.80
CA ARG A 16 -0.36 -1.27 13.72
C ARG A 16 -1.82 -0.86 13.59
N TYR A 17 -2.69 -1.86 13.45
CA TYR A 17 -4.14 -1.66 13.44
C TYR A 17 -4.74 -2.34 14.66
N ALA A 18 -5.23 -1.54 15.61
CA ALA A 18 -5.93 -2.02 16.80
C ALA A 18 -7.38 -2.42 16.43
N PRO A 19 -8.10 -3.12 17.31
CA PRO A 19 -9.52 -3.42 17.07
C PRO A 19 -10.31 -2.15 16.73
N GLY A 20 -11.10 -2.21 15.67
CA GLY A 20 -11.86 -1.07 15.14
C GLY A 20 -11.12 -0.23 14.13
N ALA A 21 -9.81 -0.35 14.03
CA ALA A 21 -9.03 0.41 13.06
C ALA A 21 -9.30 -0.08 11.64
N GLN A 22 -9.35 0.87 10.71
CA GLN A 22 -9.55 0.60 9.29
C GLN A 22 -8.78 1.62 8.47
N TYR A 23 -8.62 1.32 7.20
CA TYR A 23 -8.04 2.25 6.24
C TYR A 23 -9.03 2.43 5.10
N ARG A 24 -9.52 3.64 4.90
CA ARG A 24 -10.50 3.91 3.85
C ARG A 24 -9.87 3.69 2.47
N PRO A 25 -10.66 3.26 1.47
CA PRO A 25 -10.15 3.09 0.12
C PRO A 25 -9.44 4.33 -0.41
N HIS A 26 -8.26 4.14 -0.98
CA HIS A 26 -7.40 5.20 -1.49
C HIS A 26 -6.48 4.66 -2.57
N TYR A 27 -5.81 5.59 -3.27
CA TYR A 27 -4.74 5.25 -4.20
C TYR A 27 -3.40 5.60 -3.56
N ASP A 28 -2.37 4.80 -3.84
CA ASP A 28 -1.02 5.06 -3.33
C ASP A 28 -0.21 5.99 -4.22
N TYR A 29 -0.56 6.09 -5.52
CA TYR A 29 0.13 7.05 -6.38
C TYR A 29 -0.22 8.48 -5.94
N PHE A 30 0.69 9.41 -6.21
CA PHE A 30 0.43 10.82 -5.92
C PHE A 30 -0.40 11.43 -7.05
N ASP A 31 -1.51 12.07 -6.71
CA ASP A 31 -2.39 12.70 -7.69
C ASP A 31 -1.69 13.93 -8.30
N PRO A 32 -1.40 13.94 -9.61
CA PRO A 32 -0.72 15.07 -10.25
C PRO A 32 -1.49 16.38 -10.17
N ALA A 33 -2.82 16.31 -9.97
CA ALA A 33 -3.67 17.50 -9.86
C ALA A 33 -3.61 18.15 -8.47
N GLU A 34 -3.08 17.44 -7.47
CA GLU A 34 -3.02 17.97 -6.10
C GLU A 34 -1.90 18.99 -5.95
N PRO A 35 -2.15 20.12 -5.22
CA PRO A 35 -1.10 21.05 -4.88
C PRO A 35 0.01 20.36 -4.08
N GLY A 36 1.26 20.68 -4.39
CA GLY A 36 2.40 20.10 -3.68
C GLY A 36 2.94 18.79 -4.25
N THR A 37 2.21 18.12 -5.14
CA THR A 37 2.68 16.87 -5.74
C THR A 37 4.00 17.09 -6.48
N ALA A 38 4.16 18.18 -7.19
CA ALA A 38 5.41 18.47 -7.91
C ALA A 38 6.62 18.48 -6.98
N THR A 39 6.48 18.98 -5.77
CA THR A 39 7.54 18.97 -4.77
C THR A 39 7.85 17.55 -4.29
N ILE A 40 6.81 16.76 -4.05
CA ILE A 40 6.97 15.34 -3.64
C ILE A 40 7.70 14.55 -4.72
N LEU A 41 7.37 14.78 -5.98
CA LEU A 41 7.95 14.04 -7.10
C LEU A 41 9.43 14.33 -7.33
N ARG A 42 9.97 15.39 -6.76
CA ARG A 42 11.41 15.70 -6.86
C ARG A 42 12.28 14.63 -6.21
N ARG A 43 11.75 13.93 -5.20
CA ARG A 43 12.46 12.83 -4.54
C ARG A 43 11.95 11.52 -5.09
N GLY A 44 12.70 10.91 -5.99
CA GLY A 44 12.39 9.58 -6.52
C GLY A 44 11.29 9.49 -7.57
N GLY A 45 10.60 10.59 -7.90
CA GLY A 45 9.51 10.57 -8.86
C GLY A 45 8.22 10.03 -8.30
N GLN A 46 7.35 9.53 -9.17
CA GLN A 46 6.04 8.97 -8.79
C GLN A 46 6.21 7.61 -8.10
N ARG A 47 5.30 7.26 -7.23
CA ARG A 47 5.14 5.88 -6.77
C ARG A 47 4.63 5.02 -7.92
N LEU A 48 5.18 3.83 -8.08
CA LEU A 48 4.81 2.90 -9.15
C LEU A 48 4.27 1.58 -8.63
N ALA A 49 4.59 1.21 -7.40
CA ALA A 49 4.17 -0.07 -6.86
C ALA A 49 4.17 -0.04 -5.33
N THR A 50 3.38 -0.93 -4.76
CA THR A 50 3.26 -1.11 -3.32
C THR A 50 3.40 -2.59 -2.97
N LEU A 51 4.20 -2.86 -1.94
CA LEU A 51 4.30 -4.19 -1.33
C LEU A 51 3.83 -4.07 0.12
N VAL A 52 2.81 -4.86 0.47
CA VAL A 52 2.31 -4.95 1.84
C VAL A 52 2.60 -6.35 2.36
N ILE A 53 3.27 -6.45 3.49
CA ILE A 53 3.58 -7.74 4.12
C ILE A 53 2.87 -7.79 5.46
N TYR A 54 2.15 -8.88 5.72
CA TYR A 54 1.43 -9.07 6.97
C TYR A 54 2.36 -9.67 8.01
N LEU A 55 2.69 -8.87 9.04
CA LEU A 55 3.61 -9.28 10.11
C LEU A 55 2.88 -10.00 11.24
N GLN A 56 1.64 -9.58 11.49
CA GLN A 56 0.78 -10.22 12.49
C GLN A 56 -0.65 -10.17 11.98
N GLU A 57 -1.31 -11.33 11.95
CA GLU A 57 -2.70 -11.40 11.54
C GLU A 57 -3.62 -11.13 12.73
N PRO A 58 -4.73 -10.40 12.52
CA PRO A 58 -5.73 -10.22 13.56
C PRO A 58 -6.51 -11.53 13.77
N GLU A 59 -7.20 -11.62 14.88
CA GLU A 59 -8.09 -12.77 15.12
C GLU A 59 -9.28 -12.77 14.17
N GLN A 60 -9.76 -11.58 13.79
CA GLN A 60 -10.90 -11.44 12.89
C GLN A 60 -10.85 -10.10 12.17
N GLY A 61 -11.25 -10.08 10.89
CA GLY A 61 -11.30 -8.88 10.07
C GLY A 61 -9.94 -8.47 9.51
N GLY A 62 -9.82 -7.24 9.09
CA GLY A 62 -8.56 -6.65 8.65
C GLY A 62 -8.12 -7.01 7.24
N ALA A 63 -9.00 -7.54 6.38
CA ALA A 63 -8.64 -7.85 4.99
C ALA A 63 -8.23 -6.61 4.22
N THR A 64 -7.31 -6.77 3.28
CA THR A 64 -7.00 -5.73 2.29
C THR A 64 -8.01 -5.86 1.16
N THR A 65 -8.69 -4.77 0.84
CA THR A 65 -9.78 -4.77 -0.14
C THR A 65 -9.41 -3.97 -1.38
N PHE A 66 -9.80 -4.50 -2.55
CA PHE A 66 -9.67 -3.82 -3.84
C PHE A 66 -11.08 -3.74 -4.45
N PRO A 67 -11.88 -2.71 -4.09
CA PRO A 67 -13.30 -2.68 -4.44
C PRO A 67 -13.57 -2.64 -5.94
N ASP A 68 -12.72 -2.00 -6.74
CA ASP A 68 -12.93 -1.90 -8.18
C ASP A 68 -12.86 -3.25 -8.91
N VAL A 69 -12.18 -4.23 -8.34
CA VAL A 69 -12.03 -5.57 -8.92
C VAL A 69 -12.67 -6.65 -8.06
N GLY A 70 -13.32 -6.28 -6.96
CA GLY A 70 -14.02 -7.24 -6.09
C GLY A 70 -13.09 -8.21 -5.39
N LEU A 71 -11.85 -7.82 -5.10
CA LEU A 71 -10.85 -8.67 -4.47
C LEU A 71 -10.68 -8.32 -3.00
N GLU A 72 -10.60 -9.34 -2.15
CA GLU A 72 -10.21 -9.21 -0.75
C GLU A 72 -9.06 -10.17 -0.47
N VAL A 73 -8.03 -9.66 0.22
CA VAL A 73 -6.86 -10.46 0.59
C VAL A 73 -6.85 -10.63 2.09
N ALA A 74 -6.90 -11.89 2.55
CA ALA A 74 -6.83 -12.19 3.98
C ALA A 74 -5.45 -11.82 4.53
N PRO A 75 -5.39 -11.18 5.72
CA PRO A 75 -4.14 -10.70 6.28
C PRO A 75 -3.36 -11.82 7.00
N ARG A 76 -2.96 -12.85 6.29
CA ARG A 76 -2.26 -14.00 6.87
C ARG A 76 -0.81 -13.69 7.13
N ARG A 77 -0.36 -13.94 8.35
CA ARG A 77 1.03 -13.73 8.76
C ARG A 77 2.00 -14.40 7.79
N GLY A 78 3.03 -13.66 7.40
CA GLY A 78 4.08 -14.15 6.51
C GLY A 78 3.74 -14.10 5.04
N THR A 79 2.53 -13.67 4.69
CA THR A 79 2.13 -13.45 3.29
C THR A 79 2.12 -11.97 2.98
N GLY A 80 1.95 -11.63 1.72
CA GLY A 80 1.90 -10.24 1.30
C GLY A 80 1.13 -10.06 0.02
N VAL A 81 0.93 -8.79 -0.31
CA VAL A 81 0.27 -8.34 -1.53
C VAL A 81 1.19 -7.37 -2.23
N PHE A 82 1.41 -7.58 -3.52
CA PHE A 82 2.13 -6.66 -4.38
C PHE A 82 1.20 -6.18 -5.48
N PHE A 83 1.14 -4.87 -5.68
CA PHE A 83 0.37 -4.29 -6.78
C PHE A 83 1.10 -3.09 -7.36
N SER A 84 0.97 -2.92 -8.67
CA SER A 84 1.64 -1.86 -9.40
C SER A 84 0.63 -0.97 -10.12
N TYR A 85 1.02 0.27 -10.32
CA TYR A 85 0.19 1.29 -10.94
C TYR A 85 1.13 2.20 -11.75
N GLU A 86 1.40 1.80 -12.98
CA GLU A 86 2.38 2.47 -13.84
C GLU A 86 1.99 3.91 -14.19
N GLN A 87 0.70 4.25 -14.04
CA GLN A 87 0.18 5.59 -14.30
C GLN A 87 -0.64 6.07 -13.10
N PRO A 88 -0.60 7.38 -12.77
CA PRO A 88 -1.37 7.93 -11.65
C PRO A 88 -2.84 8.17 -12.07
N ASP A 89 -3.57 7.12 -12.30
CA ASP A 89 -4.88 7.14 -12.95
C ASP A 89 -5.73 5.98 -12.46
N SER A 90 -7.03 6.18 -12.35
CA SER A 90 -7.98 5.19 -11.85
C SER A 90 -8.09 3.95 -12.74
N ALA A 91 -7.64 4.02 -14.00
CA ALA A 91 -7.62 2.86 -14.89
C ALA A 91 -6.69 1.75 -14.40
N THR A 92 -5.77 2.03 -13.48
CA THR A 92 -4.92 1.02 -12.85
C THR A 92 -5.72 0.06 -11.96
N ARG A 93 -6.91 0.45 -11.51
CA ARG A 93 -7.79 -0.32 -10.61
C ARG A 93 -7.09 -0.73 -9.32
N THR A 94 -6.26 0.16 -8.79
CA THR A 94 -5.52 -0.07 -7.54
C THR A 94 -6.09 0.68 -6.34
N LEU A 95 -7.34 1.15 -6.45
CA LEU A 95 -8.07 1.64 -5.28
C LEU A 95 -8.14 0.50 -4.27
N HIS A 96 -7.66 0.75 -3.07
CA HIS A 96 -7.61 -0.30 -2.04
C HIS A 96 -7.79 0.30 -0.66
N GLY A 97 -8.15 -0.55 0.29
CA GLY A 97 -8.30 -0.15 1.67
C GLY A 97 -8.07 -1.32 2.60
N GLY A 98 -8.13 -1.06 3.89
CA GLY A 98 -8.09 -2.08 4.93
C GLY A 98 -9.43 -2.15 5.62
N ALA A 99 -10.10 -3.30 5.55
CA ALA A 99 -11.34 -3.53 6.27
C ALA A 99 -11.09 -3.44 7.77
N PRO A 100 -12.11 -3.10 8.58
CA PRO A 100 -11.94 -2.98 10.03
C PRO A 100 -11.41 -4.26 10.66
N VAL A 101 -10.46 -4.10 11.58
CA VAL A 101 -10.03 -5.18 12.46
C VAL A 101 -11.12 -5.39 13.48
N LEU A 102 -11.67 -6.60 13.55
CA LEU A 102 -12.79 -6.90 14.44
C LEU A 102 -12.33 -7.46 15.78
N ALA A 103 -11.23 -8.21 15.79
CA ALA A 103 -10.64 -8.76 17.01
C ALA A 103 -9.14 -8.95 16.82
N GLY A 104 -8.37 -8.73 17.88
CA GLY A 104 -6.92 -8.82 17.83
C GLY A 104 -6.29 -7.60 17.19
N GLU A 105 -5.04 -7.74 16.78
CA GLU A 105 -4.26 -6.65 16.17
C GLU A 105 -3.69 -7.10 14.84
N LYS A 106 -3.65 -6.17 13.89
CA LYS A 106 -2.98 -6.39 12.60
C LYS A 106 -1.74 -5.51 12.54
N TRP A 107 -0.62 -6.10 12.13
CA TRP A 107 0.62 -5.36 11.88
C TRP A 107 1.05 -5.62 10.44
N VAL A 108 1.40 -4.57 9.74
CA VAL A 108 1.87 -4.65 8.36
C VAL A 108 3.17 -3.88 8.17
N ALA A 109 4.00 -4.37 7.25
CA ALA A 109 5.14 -3.63 6.73
C ALA A 109 4.80 -3.23 5.30
N THR A 110 4.95 -1.96 4.98
CA THR A 110 4.65 -1.44 3.66
C THR A 110 5.90 -0.83 3.03
N LYS A 111 6.13 -1.16 1.77
CA LYS A 111 7.23 -0.61 0.97
C LYS A 111 6.63 -0.01 -0.30
N TRP A 112 6.85 1.30 -0.50
CA TRP A 112 6.47 1.98 -1.73
C TRP A 112 7.69 2.11 -2.63
N LEU A 113 7.51 1.81 -3.90
CA LEU A 113 8.56 1.84 -4.91
C LEU A 113 8.34 3.01 -5.85
N ARG A 114 9.40 3.76 -6.09
CA ARG A 114 9.41 5.00 -6.88
C ARG A 114 10.00 4.78 -8.26
N GLU A 115 9.87 5.80 -9.14
CA GLU A 115 10.43 5.77 -10.49
C GLU A 115 11.96 5.81 -10.50
N ARG A 116 12.56 6.52 -9.54
CA ARG A 116 14.00 6.79 -9.47
C ARG A 116 14.49 6.57 -8.06
N GLU A 117 15.79 6.69 -7.89
CA GLU A 117 16.41 6.61 -6.57
C GLU A 117 15.75 7.61 -5.61
N PHE A 118 15.34 7.10 -4.46
CA PHE A 118 14.71 7.88 -3.41
C PHE A 118 15.77 8.30 -2.40
N THR A 119 16.11 9.59 -2.43
CA THR A 119 17.16 10.16 -1.58
C THR A 119 16.63 11.17 -0.57
#